data_5bd648d557809094d7e6efffc0fe5366
#
_entry.id   5bd648d557809094d7e6efffc0fe5366
#
_cell.length_a   1.000
_cell.length_b   1.000
_cell.length_c   1.000
_cell.angle_alpha   90.00
_cell.angle_beta   90.00
_cell.angle_gamma   90.00
#
_symmetry.space_group_name_H-M   'P 1'
#
loop_
_entity.id
_entity.type
_entity.pdbx_description
1 polymer ?
#
loop_
_entity_poly.entity_id
_entity_poly.type
_entity_poly.pdbx_seq_one_letter_code
_entity_poly.pdbx_strand_id
1 'polypeptide(L)'
;MFKTRERLQWKDVRFLTKKRQVFSQGLLTIFYVEQYPNRKFHQFSFHIPLLVSKRAVVRHKVKRILINSLEKQISTLNFWWKYYKCYITLHKMKLQQLLEILDKKNSNQLISYLENENTKAFTSFCQFLWKKH
;
A
#
# COMPACT_ATOMS: atom_id res chain seq x y z
N MET A 1 -0.18 -11.95 -6.51
CA MET A 1 0.15 -10.87 -7.45
C MET A 1 -1.13 -10.29 -8.04
N PHE A 2 -1.22 -8.97 -8.14
CA PHE A 2 -2.42 -8.35 -8.71
C PHE A 2 -2.61 -8.74 -10.17
N LYS A 3 -3.89 -8.87 -10.58
CA LYS A 3 -4.23 -9.04 -11.99
C LYS A 3 -3.79 -7.79 -12.76
N THR A 4 -3.55 -7.93 -14.07
CA THR A 4 -3.06 -6.81 -14.89
C THR A 4 -3.94 -5.57 -14.77
N ARG A 5 -5.27 -5.74 -14.78
CA ARG A 5 -6.21 -4.61 -14.66
C ARG A 5 -6.16 -3.92 -13.30
N GLU A 6 -5.69 -4.63 -12.25
CA GLU A 6 -5.61 -4.10 -10.89
C GLU A 6 -4.30 -3.37 -10.63
N ARG A 7 -3.38 -3.35 -11.60
CA ARG A 7 -2.11 -2.65 -11.49
C ARG A 7 -2.25 -1.22 -11.98
N LEU A 8 -1.81 -0.28 -11.15
CA LEU A 8 -1.82 1.13 -11.50
C LEU A 8 -0.71 1.43 -12.51
N GLN A 9 -1.03 2.16 -13.57
CA GLN A 9 -0.05 2.53 -14.59
C GLN A 9 0.78 3.74 -14.13
N TRP A 10 1.96 3.90 -14.70
CA TRP A 10 2.88 4.98 -14.35
C TRP A 10 2.27 6.38 -14.48
N LYS A 11 1.52 6.62 -15.54
CA LYS A 11 0.85 7.92 -15.74
C LYS A 11 -0.16 8.22 -14.64
N ASP A 12 -0.83 7.19 -14.12
CA ASP A 12 -1.78 7.33 -13.03
C ASP A 12 -1.06 7.66 -11.72
N VAL A 13 0.11 7.06 -11.48
CA VAL A 13 0.94 7.36 -10.31
C VAL A 13 1.35 8.82 -10.30
N ARG A 14 1.78 9.35 -11.45
CA ARG A 14 2.15 10.77 -11.58
C ARG A 14 0.96 11.68 -11.30
N PHE A 15 -0.21 11.33 -11.80
CA PHE A 15 -1.44 12.10 -11.55
C PHE A 15 -1.79 12.11 -10.07
N LEU A 16 -1.73 10.96 -9.40
CA LEU A 16 -2.06 10.81 -7.99
C LEU A 16 -1.14 11.64 -7.11
N THR A 17 0.15 11.62 -7.39
CA THR A 17 1.12 12.38 -6.59
C THR A 17 0.94 13.89 -6.73
N LYS A 18 0.47 14.34 -7.90
CA LYS A 18 0.16 15.76 -8.12
C LYS A 18 -1.14 16.18 -7.45
N LYS A 19 -2.14 15.32 -7.40
CA LYS A 19 -3.45 15.64 -6.84
C LYS A 19 -3.44 15.76 -5.32
N ARG A 20 -2.48 15.14 -4.65
CA ARG A 20 -2.23 15.27 -3.21
C ARG A 20 -3.39 14.89 -2.29
N GLN A 21 -4.26 13.97 -2.72
CA GLN A 21 -5.17 13.32 -1.80
C GLN A 21 -4.40 12.20 -1.11
N VAL A 22 -4.06 12.42 0.16
CA VAL A 22 -3.12 11.54 0.88
C VAL A 22 -3.73 11.11 2.20
N PHE A 23 -3.56 9.83 2.52
CA PHE A 23 -3.88 9.26 3.83
C PHE A 23 -2.64 8.56 4.36
N SER A 24 -2.26 8.85 5.60
CA SER A 24 -1.12 8.20 6.24
C SER A 24 -1.54 7.52 7.53
N GLN A 25 -1.09 6.28 7.71
CA GLN A 25 -1.32 5.52 8.93
C GLN A 25 -0.11 4.63 9.19
N GLY A 26 0.57 4.85 10.32
CA GLY A 26 1.76 4.08 10.67
C GLY A 26 2.82 4.14 9.58
N LEU A 27 3.24 2.98 9.11
CA LEU A 27 4.30 2.88 8.10
C LEU A 27 3.85 3.33 6.70
N LEU A 28 2.57 3.21 6.37
CA LEU A 28 2.10 3.39 5.00
C LEU A 28 1.54 4.78 4.75
N THR A 29 1.80 5.27 3.54
CA THR A 29 1.21 6.50 3.00
C THR A 29 0.47 6.12 1.71
N ILE A 30 -0.80 6.49 1.61
CA ILE A 30 -1.66 6.12 0.49
C ILE A 30 -2.10 7.37 -0.24
N PHE A 31 -1.70 7.50 -1.51
CA PHE A 31 -2.23 8.49 -2.42
C PHE A 31 -3.41 7.86 -3.15
N TYR A 32 -4.56 8.53 -3.16
CA TYR A 32 -5.77 7.91 -3.69
C TYR A 32 -6.60 8.90 -4.50
N VAL A 33 -7.41 8.34 -5.40
CA VAL A 33 -8.44 9.08 -6.14
C VAL A 33 -9.52 8.07 -6.54
N GLU A 34 -10.77 8.55 -6.72
CA GLU A 34 -11.85 7.68 -7.16
C GLU A 34 -11.56 7.16 -8.56
N GLN A 35 -11.89 5.88 -8.79
CA GLN A 35 -11.79 5.25 -10.09
C GLN A 35 -12.80 5.86 -11.07
N TYR A 36 -12.56 5.71 -12.37
CA TYR A 36 -13.50 6.15 -13.40
C TYR A 36 -14.85 5.44 -13.20
N PRO A 37 -16.00 6.11 -13.45
CA PRO A 37 -17.31 5.53 -13.18
C PRO A 37 -17.60 4.23 -13.93
N ASN A 38 -16.97 4.03 -15.09
CA ASN A 38 -17.15 2.82 -15.89
C ASN A 38 -16.26 1.65 -15.47
N ARG A 39 -15.35 1.86 -14.53
CA ARG A 39 -14.44 0.82 -14.04
C ARG A 39 -14.86 0.37 -12.64
N LYS A 40 -15.23 -0.90 -12.51
CA LYS A 40 -15.69 -1.48 -11.25
C LYS A 40 -14.60 -2.38 -10.65
N PHE A 41 -13.39 -1.84 -10.53
CA PHE A 41 -12.26 -2.52 -9.90
C PHE A 41 -11.29 -1.50 -9.33
N HIS A 42 -10.57 -1.90 -8.27
CA HIS A 42 -9.51 -1.10 -7.69
C HIS A 42 -8.22 -1.27 -8.48
N GLN A 43 -7.37 -0.25 -8.45
CA GLN A 43 -6.03 -0.34 -9.00
C GLN A 43 -5.02 0.09 -7.95
N PHE A 44 -3.95 -0.68 -7.80
CA PHE A 44 -2.94 -0.45 -6.76
C PHE A 44 -1.53 -0.45 -7.34
N SER A 45 -0.66 0.34 -6.72
CA SER A 45 0.78 0.29 -6.95
C SER A 45 1.50 0.51 -5.64
N PHE A 46 2.49 -0.32 -5.36
CA PHE A 46 3.35 -0.18 -4.19
C PHE A 46 4.73 0.28 -4.64
N HIS A 47 5.28 1.26 -3.93
CA HIS A 47 6.63 1.75 -4.15
C HIS A 47 7.42 1.65 -2.85
N ILE A 48 8.54 0.94 -2.89
CA ILE A 48 9.44 0.82 -1.75
C ILE A 48 10.64 1.73 -2.00
N PRO A 49 10.82 2.79 -1.19
CA PRO A 49 11.89 3.76 -1.44
C PRO A 49 13.28 3.18 -1.18
N LEU A 50 14.27 3.77 -1.84
CA LEU A 50 15.67 3.39 -1.67
C LEU A 50 16.16 3.48 -0.22
N LEU A 51 15.54 4.34 0.58
CA LEU A 51 15.87 4.49 2.00
C LEU A 51 15.68 3.18 2.79
N VAL A 52 14.82 2.28 2.33
CA VAL A 52 14.61 0.98 2.97
C VAL A 52 15.82 0.08 2.78
N SER A 53 16.33 0.00 1.55
CA SER A 53 17.52 -0.75 1.22
C SER A 53 17.99 -0.37 -0.19
N LYS A 54 19.29 -0.27 -0.38
CA LYS A 54 19.89 -0.08 -1.70
C LYS A 54 19.79 -1.34 -2.56
N ARG A 55 19.60 -2.50 -1.93
CA ARG A 55 19.49 -3.79 -2.62
C ARG A 55 18.09 -3.97 -3.17
N ALA A 56 17.97 -4.10 -4.48
CA ALA A 56 16.69 -4.29 -5.15
C ALA A 56 15.96 -5.55 -4.66
N VAL A 57 16.69 -6.61 -4.36
CA VAL A 57 16.14 -7.87 -3.87
C VAL A 57 15.36 -7.65 -2.56
N VAL A 58 15.91 -6.85 -1.64
CA VAL A 58 15.26 -6.55 -0.36
C VAL A 58 13.99 -5.74 -0.58
N ARG A 59 14.06 -4.71 -1.43
CA ARG A 59 12.88 -3.90 -1.74
C ARG A 59 11.78 -4.75 -2.39
N HIS A 60 12.12 -5.64 -3.29
CA HIS A 60 11.16 -6.56 -3.92
C HIS A 60 10.51 -7.49 -2.91
N LYS A 61 11.28 -7.97 -1.94
CA LYS A 61 10.75 -8.83 -0.88
C LYS A 61 9.71 -8.09 -0.05
N VAL A 62 10.00 -6.86 0.39
CA VAL A 62 9.07 -6.03 1.15
C VAL A 62 7.82 -5.76 0.33
N LYS A 63 7.98 -5.37 -0.93
CA LYS A 63 6.86 -5.09 -1.82
C LYS A 63 5.96 -6.31 -1.99
N ARG A 64 6.54 -7.49 -2.20
CA ARG A 64 5.80 -8.73 -2.40
C ARG A 64 4.97 -9.08 -1.16
N ILE A 65 5.54 -8.91 0.03
CA ILE A 65 4.82 -9.17 1.28
C ILE A 65 3.61 -8.24 1.39
N LEU A 66 3.79 -6.96 1.11
CA LEU A 66 2.70 -5.98 1.18
C LEU A 66 1.61 -6.26 0.16
N ILE A 67 1.97 -6.62 -1.07
CA ILE A 67 1.00 -6.97 -2.12
C ILE A 67 0.19 -8.20 -1.71
N ASN A 68 0.86 -9.24 -1.24
CA ASN A 68 0.18 -10.47 -0.82
C ASN A 68 -0.77 -10.22 0.35
N SER A 69 -0.36 -9.40 1.30
CA SER A 69 -1.21 -9.03 2.44
C SER A 69 -2.44 -8.27 1.98
N LEU A 70 -2.29 -7.32 1.06
CA LEU A 70 -3.42 -6.55 0.53
C LEU A 70 -4.38 -7.42 -0.27
N GLU A 71 -3.88 -8.36 -1.07
CA GLU A 71 -4.73 -9.28 -1.82
C GLU A 71 -5.64 -10.10 -0.90
N LYS A 72 -5.08 -10.61 0.21
CA LYS A 72 -5.85 -11.32 1.22
C LYS A 72 -6.89 -10.41 1.88
N GLN A 73 -6.50 -9.19 2.19
CA GLN A 73 -7.34 -8.23 2.89
C GLN A 73 -8.51 -7.77 2.02
N ILE A 74 -8.29 -7.55 0.74
CA ILE A 74 -9.33 -7.11 -0.20
C ILE A 74 -10.49 -8.10 -0.23
N SER A 75 -10.20 -9.40 -0.21
CA SER A 75 -11.25 -10.41 -0.26
C SER A 75 -12.13 -10.42 1.01
N THR A 76 -11.63 -9.89 2.13
CA THR A 76 -12.37 -9.82 3.40
C THR A 76 -13.00 -8.47 3.66
N LEU A 77 -12.58 -7.41 2.93
CA LEU A 77 -13.10 -6.06 3.11
C LEU A 77 -14.32 -5.84 2.22
N ASN A 78 -15.50 -6.14 2.74
CA ASN A 78 -16.76 -6.04 2.00
C ASN A 78 -17.34 -4.62 1.96
N PHE A 79 -16.64 -3.64 2.48
CA PHE A 79 -17.16 -2.28 2.59
C PHE A 79 -16.62 -1.30 1.55
N TRP A 80 -16.03 -1.81 0.47
CA TRP A 80 -15.62 -1.01 -0.66
C TRP A 80 -16.85 -0.76 -1.56
N TRP A 81 -17.65 0.27 -1.21
CA TRP A 81 -18.81 0.66 -2.04
C TRP A 81 -18.41 1.49 -3.25
N LYS A 82 -17.18 2.00 -3.24
CA LYS A 82 -16.58 2.72 -4.36
C LYS A 82 -15.25 2.11 -4.71
N TYR A 83 -14.81 2.33 -5.94
CA TYR A 83 -13.53 1.84 -6.41
C TYR A 83 -12.53 2.99 -6.47
N TYR A 84 -11.26 2.69 -6.19
CA TYR A 84 -10.21 3.69 -6.06
C TYR A 84 -8.96 3.29 -6.81
N LYS A 85 -8.20 4.29 -7.25
CA LYS A 85 -6.80 4.13 -7.66
C LYS A 85 -5.95 4.52 -6.46
N CYS A 86 -5.05 3.64 -6.04
CA CYS A 86 -4.22 3.85 -4.87
C CYS A 86 -2.75 3.64 -5.20
N TYR A 87 -1.94 4.62 -4.86
CA TYR A 87 -0.48 4.50 -4.91
C TYR A 87 0.03 4.50 -3.48
N ILE A 88 0.65 3.39 -3.08
CA ILE A 88 1.06 3.17 -1.70
C ILE A 88 2.58 3.22 -1.59
N THR A 89 3.08 4.04 -0.68
CA THR A 89 4.51 4.11 -0.38
C THR A 89 4.71 4.07 1.13
N LEU A 90 5.96 4.01 1.57
CA LEU A 90 6.29 3.98 2.98
C LEU A 90 6.59 5.39 3.47
N HIS A 91 6.11 5.70 4.68
CA HIS A 91 6.33 7.00 5.32
C HIS A 91 7.79 7.11 5.75
N LYS A 92 8.52 8.08 5.20
CA LYS A 92 9.96 8.24 5.44
C LYS A 92 10.31 8.36 6.92
N MET A 93 9.46 9.02 7.70
CA MET A 93 9.71 9.25 9.13
C MET A 93 9.39 8.03 10.01
N LYS A 94 8.84 6.97 9.45
CA LYS A 94 8.40 5.77 10.18
C LYS A 94 9.18 4.52 9.79
N LEU A 95 10.32 4.66 9.13
CA LEU A 95 11.10 3.53 8.63
C LEU A 95 11.99 2.85 9.67
N GLN A 96 12.23 3.49 10.82
CA GLN A 96 13.22 3.01 11.79
C GLN A 96 12.96 1.56 12.22
N GLN A 97 11.74 1.24 12.58
CA GLN A 97 11.40 -0.12 13.04
C GLN A 97 11.57 -1.14 11.92
N LEU A 98 11.19 -0.79 10.70
CA LEU A 98 11.39 -1.66 9.55
C LEU A 98 12.87 -1.94 9.31
N LEU A 99 13.71 -0.91 9.39
CA LEU A 99 15.15 -1.06 9.21
C LEU A 99 15.77 -1.95 10.27
N GLU A 100 15.33 -1.83 11.51
CA GLU A 100 15.79 -2.70 12.62
C GLU A 100 15.45 -4.16 12.36
N ILE A 101 14.22 -4.43 11.87
CA ILE A 101 13.78 -5.79 11.57
C ILE A 101 14.57 -6.37 10.40
N LEU A 102 14.85 -5.56 9.38
CA LEU A 102 15.67 -5.98 8.23
C LEU A 102 17.09 -6.32 8.63
N ASP A 103 17.68 -5.57 9.59
CA ASP A 103 19.02 -5.84 10.08
C ASP A 103 19.12 -7.19 10.80
N LYS A 104 18.06 -7.59 11.50
CA LYS A 104 18.02 -8.88 12.20
C LYS A 104 17.85 -10.07 11.28
N LYS A 105 17.53 -9.84 10.00
CA LYS A 105 17.35 -10.87 8.96
C LYS A 105 16.35 -11.97 9.35
N ASN A 106 15.35 -11.64 10.15
CA ASN A 106 14.30 -12.57 10.54
C ASN A 106 13.09 -12.41 9.62
N SER A 107 12.94 -13.34 8.68
CA SER A 107 11.86 -13.28 7.66
C SER A 107 10.47 -13.38 8.29
N ASN A 108 10.29 -14.20 9.33
CA ASN A 108 8.98 -14.34 9.97
C ASN A 108 8.57 -13.07 10.69
N GLN A 109 9.50 -12.41 11.37
CA GLN A 109 9.24 -11.14 12.02
C GLN A 109 8.90 -10.05 10.99
N LEU A 110 9.62 -10.03 9.87
CA LEU A 110 9.38 -9.08 8.78
C LEU A 110 7.98 -9.26 8.21
N ILE A 111 7.58 -10.48 7.91
CA ILE A 111 6.26 -10.77 7.36
C ILE A 111 5.17 -10.33 8.33
N SER A 112 5.29 -10.72 9.61
CA SER A 112 4.31 -10.35 10.63
C SER A 112 4.19 -8.84 10.80
N TYR A 113 5.31 -8.13 10.82
CA TYR A 113 5.33 -6.68 10.97
C TYR A 113 4.64 -6.00 9.78
N LEU A 114 5.01 -6.38 8.55
CA LEU A 114 4.46 -5.76 7.36
C LEU A 114 2.99 -6.08 7.18
N GLU A 115 2.57 -7.31 7.44
CA GLU A 115 1.15 -7.68 7.37
C GLU A 115 0.32 -6.90 8.38
N ASN A 116 0.83 -6.75 9.60
CA ASN A 116 0.13 -6.02 10.65
C ASN A 116 -0.01 -4.53 10.30
N GLU A 117 1.07 -3.91 9.82
CA GLU A 117 1.05 -2.51 9.39
C GLU A 117 0.09 -2.30 8.22
N ASN A 118 0.12 -3.20 7.24
CA ASN A 118 -0.75 -3.14 6.09
C ASN A 118 -2.22 -3.26 6.48
N THR A 119 -2.54 -4.22 7.35
CA THR A 119 -3.91 -4.43 7.83
C THR A 119 -4.42 -3.20 8.57
N LYS A 120 -3.62 -2.64 9.48
CA LYS A 120 -3.99 -1.43 10.22
C LYS A 120 -4.22 -0.25 9.28
N ALA A 121 -3.31 -0.05 8.32
CA ALA A 121 -3.37 1.07 7.40
C ALA A 121 -4.63 1.02 6.54
N PHE A 122 -4.92 -0.12 5.93
CA PHE A 122 -6.09 -0.25 5.05
C PHE A 122 -7.40 -0.27 5.82
N THR A 123 -7.45 -0.84 7.02
CA THR A 123 -8.64 -0.76 7.87
C THR A 123 -8.94 0.70 8.22
N SER A 124 -7.93 1.45 8.63
CA SER A 124 -8.08 2.87 8.94
C SER A 124 -8.44 3.68 7.70
N PHE A 125 -7.85 3.36 6.55
CA PHE A 125 -8.14 4.02 5.29
C PHE A 125 -9.61 3.84 4.89
N CYS A 126 -10.12 2.63 5.00
CA CYS A 126 -11.51 2.34 4.69
C CYS A 126 -12.46 3.08 5.64
N GLN A 127 -12.14 3.16 6.92
CA GLN A 127 -12.91 3.94 7.87
C GLN A 127 -12.88 5.42 7.54
N PHE A 128 -11.72 5.93 7.14
CA PHE A 128 -11.57 7.32 6.71
C PHE A 128 -12.45 7.63 5.50
N LEU A 129 -12.44 6.75 4.50
CA LEU A 129 -13.28 6.92 3.31
C LEU A 129 -14.76 6.84 3.65
N TRP A 130 -15.14 5.94 4.56
CA TRP A 130 -16.52 5.81 5.02
C TRP A 130 -17.01 7.12 5.63
N LYS A 131 -16.22 7.72 6.53
CA LYS A 131 -16.60 8.97 7.19
C LYS A 131 -16.67 10.15 6.23
N LYS A 132 -15.90 10.13 5.14
CA LYS A 132 -15.88 11.20 4.16
C LYS A 132 -17.14 11.21 3.29
N HIS A 133 -17.79 10.08 3.17
CA HIS A 133 -19.00 9.91 2.39
C HIS A 133 -20.19 9.60 3.28
#